data_b636a7ea5b8f39f7684962db4fa2401b
#
_entry.id   b636a7ea5b8f39f7684962db4fa2401b
#
_cell.length_a   1.000
_cell.length_b   1.000
_cell.length_c   1.000
_cell.angle_alpha   90.00
_cell.angle_beta   90.00
_cell.angle_gamma   90.00
#
_symmetry.space_group_name_H-M   'P 1'
#
loop_
_entity.id
_entity.type
_entity.pdbx_description
1 polymer ?
#
loop_
_entity_poly.entity_id
_entity_poly.type
_entity_poly.pdbx_seq_one_letter_code
_entity_poly.pdbx_strand_id
1 'polypeptide(L)'
;MKKITYKIILSLSLIFTVSCEEMNEGINDNPNDIIVNDVNETLFLTGAQLANVQLNCGHLNRIGGMYSGQLIGYSSLYSNIYGFSLSTAESNSEWNYIYVNIMSNTRHIANNSTNPLLIGIAKIIEGHAFGTGASLFGDIPFSEAGNLEISDPVFDSQIDVYAGAIALLDEGISTLNTASAGSISEDIYFGGDKAKWIAAAYTLKARFYLHQKNYASAFTAAQNGISSASGDMKYSPPGAAGSGDRNLFWTILEGSRSGDIGNSDQGESYLIQMLDASNALSRNNSKTDETARKGFYTIDSSGGTANTGIIEQTQPQNMVTFFENQLISEHLSQTRILIPLLNTTCSLIFSSDKKNTLRIIDL
;
A
#
# COMPACT_ATOMS: atom_id res chain seq x y z
N MET A 1 17.17 1.94 80.72
CA MET A 1 17.57 2.84 79.61
C MET A 1 17.94 2.10 78.32
N LYS A 2 18.78 1.05 78.34
CA LYS A 2 19.18 0.34 77.05
C LYS A 2 17.99 -0.26 76.28
N LYS A 3 16.94 -0.73 76.86
CA LYS A 3 15.76 -1.32 76.15
C LYS A 3 14.87 -0.28 75.44
N ILE A 4 14.89 0.97 75.87
CA ILE A 4 14.13 2.07 75.29
C ILE A 4 14.89 2.59 74.02
N THR A 5 16.23 2.70 74.10
CA THR A 5 17.09 3.11 72.99
C THR A 5 17.01 2.14 71.84
N TYR A 6 16.95 0.83 72.08
CA TYR A 6 16.79 -0.18 70.99
C TYR A 6 15.43 -0.09 70.30
N LYS A 7 14.35 0.20 71.05
CA LYS A 7 13.03 0.36 70.45
C LYS A 7 12.94 1.62 69.61
N ILE A 8 13.61 2.71 69.99
CA ILE A 8 13.65 3.97 69.22
C ILE A 8 14.47 3.79 67.97
N ILE A 9 15.62 3.11 68.02
CA ILE A 9 16.46 2.81 66.85
C ILE A 9 15.73 1.88 65.87
N LEU A 10 15.04 0.86 66.35
CA LEU A 10 14.27 -0.05 65.52
C LEU A 10 13.08 0.65 64.84
N SER A 11 12.41 1.57 65.57
CA SER A 11 11.30 2.36 65.03
C SER A 11 11.78 3.38 64.00
N LEU A 12 12.96 4.00 64.20
CA LEU A 12 13.57 4.91 63.26
C LEU A 12 14.04 4.19 61.97
N SER A 13 14.57 2.96 62.10
CA SER A 13 15.00 2.12 60.96
C SER A 13 13.83 1.70 60.06
N LEU A 14 12.62 1.50 60.61
CA LEU A 14 11.43 1.15 59.84
C LEU A 14 10.88 2.31 59.03
N ILE A 15 11.14 3.56 59.41
CA ILE A 15 10.66 4.74 58.70
C ILE A 15 11.49 4.99 57.42
N PHE A 16 12.74 4.54 57.38
CA PHE A 16 13.61 4.68 56.21
C PHE A 16 13.38 3.65 55.10
N THR A 17 12.60 2.58 55.33
CA THR A 17 12.35 1.56 54.32
C THR A 17 11.12 1.84 53.44
N VAL A 18 10.30 2.84 53.77
CA VAL A 18 9.06 3.15 53.03
C VAL A 18 9.22 4.34 52.07
N SER A 19 10.37 5.00 52.06
CA SER A 19 10.56 6.29 51.37
C SER A 19 11.20 6.22 49.99
N CYS A 20 11.41 5.04 49.39
CA CYS A 20 12.19 4.96 48.15
C CYS A 20 11.37 4.65 46.91
N GLU A 21 10.09 4.28 46.98
CA GLU A 21 9.29 3.99 45.80
C GLU A 21 8.75 5.27 45.13
N GLU A 22 8.26 6.23 45.92
CA GLU A 22 7.72 7.48 45.34
C GLU A 22 8.78 8.43 44.77
N MET A 23 10.05 8.29 45.15
CA MET A 23 11.13 9.13 44.62
C MET A 23 11.67 8.68 43.26
N ASN A 24 11.30 7.50 42.79
CA ASN A 24 11.73 6.94 41.53
C ASN A 24 10.62 6.92 40.46
N GLU A 25 9.39 7.29 40.80
CA GLU A 25 8.34 7.47 39.81
C GLU A 25 8.71 8.64 38.88
N GLY A 26 8.78 8.35 37.58
CA GLY A 26 9.02 9.36 36.57
C GLY A 26 10.49 9.74 36.31
N ILE A 27 11.48 9.22 37.07
CA ILE A 27 12.92 9.56 36.81
C ILE A 27 13.40 9.01 35.47
N ASN A 28 12.82 7.92 35.00
CA ASN A 28 13.12 7.32 33.70
C ASN A 28 12.12 7.71 32.61
N ASP A 29 11.11 8.52 32.94
CA ASP A 29 10.19 9.02 31.94
C ASP A 29 10.91 10.07 31.11
N ASN A 30 11.15 9.75 29.87
CA ASN A 30 11.70 10.69 28.91
C ASN A 30 10.63 11.77 28.64
N PRO A 31 10.85 13.04 29.05
CA PRO A 31 9.84 14.09 28.84
C PRO A 31 9.59 14.39 27.34
N ASN A 32 10.39 13.79 26.45
CA ASN A 32 10.21 13.88 25.02
C ASN A 32 9.57 12.62 24.43
N ASP A 33 9.25 11.60 25.25
CA ASP A 33 8.46 10.46 24.77
C ASP A 33 7.01 10.91 24.59
N ILE A 34 6.54 10.77 23.37
CA ILE A 34 5.14 11.01 23.04
C ILE A 34 4.35 9.89 23.71
N ILE A 35 3.55 10.22 24.74
CA ILE A 35 2.61 9.28 25.32
C ILE A 35 1.57 8.97 24.27
N VAL A 36 1.45 7.70 23.88
CA VAL A 36 0.57 7.24 22.79
C VAL A 36 -0.88 7.75 22.97
N ASN A 37 -1.33 7.89 24.21
CA ASN A 37 -2.67 8.39 24.54
C ASN A 37 -2.85 9.90 24.27
N ASP A 38 -1.78 10.66 24.10
CA ASP A 38 -1.82 12.09 23.82
C ASP A 38 -1.78 12.37 22.30
N VAL A 39 -1.57 11.33 21.48
CA VAL A 39 -1.58 11.45 20.02
C VAL A 39 -3.00 11.40 19.51
N ASN A 40 -3.36 12.37 18.66
CA ASN A 40 -4.65 12.31 17.97
C ASN A 40 -4.75 10.99 17.17
N GLU A 41 -5.79 10.20 17.45
CA GLU A 41 -5.98 8.88 16.84
C GLU A 41 -6.05 8.89 15.30
N THR A 42 -6.43 10.03 14.68
CA THR A 42 -6.45 10.19 13.23
C THR A 42 -5.05 10.18 12.60
N LEU A 43 -4.00 10.53 13.37
CA LEU A 43 -2.62 10.49 12.89
C LEU A 43 -2.12 9.04 12.71
N PHE A 44 -2.60 8.10 13.50
CA PHE A 44 -2.33 6.67 13.29
C PHE A 44 -2.90 6.19 11.95
N LEU A 45 -4.09 6.72 11.56
CA LEU A 45 -4.65 6.43 10.24
C LEU A 45 -3.74 6.95 9.13
N THR A 46 -3.31 8.21 9.20
CA THR A 46 -2.37 8.78 8.20
C THR A 46 -1.09 7.96 8.11
N GLY A 47 -0.52 7.56 9.26
CA GLY A 47 0.67 6.71 9.30
C GLY A 47 0.46 5.37 8.60
N ALA A 48 -0.66 4.69 8.88
CA ALA A 48 -1.02 3.44 8.23
C ALA A 48 -1.25 3.61 6.72
N GLN A 49 -1.91 4.70 6.31
CA GLN A 49 -2.17 4.99 4.90
C GLN A 49 -0.90 5.32 4.12
N LEU A 50 0.02 6.10 4.68
CA LEU A 50 1.32 6.36 4.03
C LEU A 50 2.15 5.09 3.88
N ALA A 51 2.14 4.21 4.89
CA ALA A 51 2.78 2.90 4.78
C ALA A 51 2.09 2.01 3.73
N ASN A 52 0.76 2.10 3.60
CA ASN A 52 0.00 1.40 2.57
C ASN A 52 0.37 1.90 1.15
N VAL A 53 0.58 3.21 0.98
CA VAL A 53 1.13 3.78 -0.26
C VAL A 53 2.51 3.19 -0.57
N GLN A 54 3.40 3.15 0.41
CA GLN A 54 4.75 2.59 0.23
C GLN A 54 4.70 1.09 -0.12
N LEU A 55 3.86 0.31 0.56
CA LEU A 55 3.67 -1.12 0.31
C LEU A 55 3.24 -1.40 -1.15
N ASN A 56 2.26 -0.63 -1.65
CA ASN A 56 1.67 -0.89 -2.96
C ASN A 56 2.40 -0.18 -4.12
N CYS A 57 3.10 0.92 -3.87
CA CYS A 57 3.69 1.78 -4.89
C CYS A 57 5.20 1.99 -4.71
N GLY A 58 5.78 1.32 -3.74
CA GLY A 58 7.19 1.43 -3.38
C GLY A 58 8.11 0.53 -4.20
N HIS A 59 9.04 -0.11 -3.49
CA HIS A 59 10.13 -0.85 -4.11
C HIS A 59 9.67 -2.08 -4.92
N LEU A 60 8.80 -2.91 -4.35
CA LEU A 60 8.33 -4.11 -5.07
C LEU A 60 7.47 -3.78 -6.28
N ASN A 61 6.79 -2.63 -6.30
CA ASN A 61 6.08 -2.18 -7.49
C ASN A 61 7.06 -1.87 -8.64
N ARG A 62 8.20 -1.24 -8.35
CA ARG A 62 9.26 -1.00 -9.34
C ARG A 62 9.86 -2.30 -9.86
N ILE A 63 10.10 -3.27 -8.97
CA ILE A 63 10.54 -4.63 -9.35
C ILE A 63 9.51 -5.29 -10.26
N GLY A 64 8.24 -5.25 -9.88
CA GLY A 64 7.14 -5.73 -10.70
C GLY A 64 7.11 -5.08 -12.09
N GLY A 65 7.31 -3.75 -12.14
CA GLY A 65 7.44 -2.99 -13.40
C GLY A 65 8.61 -3.46 -14.28
N MET A 66 9.74 -3.82 -13.68
CA MET A 66 10.87 -4.39 -14.42
C MET A 66 10.56 -5.80 -14.95
N TYR A 67 10.02 -6.68 -14.10
CA TYR A 67 9.76 -8.07 -14.48
C TYR A 67 8.59 -8.21 -15.46
N SER A 68 7.67 -7.26 -15.47
CA SER A 68 6.61 -7.17 -16.47
C SER A 68 7.02 -6.44 -17.75
N GLY A 69 8.28 -6.02 -17.87
CA GLY A 69 8.81 -5.36 -19.06
C GLY A 69 8.38 -3.90 -19.26
N GLN A 70 7.94 -3.23 -18.19
CA GLN A 70 7.56 -1.81 -18.22
C GLN A 70 8.75 -0.89 -17.96
N LEU A 71 9.73 -1.37 -17.21
CA LEU A 71 10.94 -0.64 -16.84
C LEU A 71 12.18 -1.51 -17.09
N ILE A 72 13.33 -0.86 -17.22
CA ILE A 72 14.64 -1.51 -17.32
C ILE A 72 15.50 -1.07 -16.12
N GLY A 73 16.23 -2.00 -15.52
CA GLY A 73 17.29 -1.70 -14.58
C GLY A 73 18.63 -1.59 -15.29
N TYR A 74 19.19 -0.39 -15.37
CA TYR A 74 20.40 -0.11 -16.14
C TYR A 74 21.68 -0.28 -15.32
N SER A 75 21.67 0.13 -14.09
CA SER A 75 22.87 0.14 -13.25
C SER A 75 22.59 -0.16 -11.78
N SER A 76 23.67 -0.32 -11.02
CA SER A 76 23.66 -0.48 -9.55
C SER A 76 22.73 -1.62 -9.10
N LEU A 77 21.92 -1.37 -8.08
CA LEU A 77 20.93 -2.31 -7.53
C LEU A 77 19.97 -2.81 -8.60
N TYR A 78 19.44 -1.92 -9.43
CA TYR A 78 18.38 -2.26 -10.37
C TYR A 78 18.87 -3.11 -11.54
N SER A 79 20.14 -3.02 -11.96
CA SER A 79 20.68 -3.95 -12.96
C SER A 79 20.78 -5.37 -12.43
N ASN A 80 21.12 -5.54 -11.17
CA ASN A 80 21.15 -6.86 -10.54
C ASN A 80 19.74 -7.44 -10.43
N ILE A 81 18.78 -6.64 -9.95
CA ILE A 81 17.38 -7.06 -9.83
C ILE A 81 16.81 -7.39 -11.21
N TYR A 82 17.06 -6.57 -12.23
CA TYR A 82 16.62 -6.83 -13.60
C TYR A 82 17.21 -8.13 -14.16
N GLY A 83 18.42 -8.48 -13.74
CA GLY A 83 19.06 -9.77 -14.00
C GLY A 83 18.57 -10.92 -13.11
N PHE A 84 17.44 -10.77 -12.42
CA PHE A 84 16.84 -11.75 -11.50
C PHE A 84 17.72 -12.12 -10.28
N SER A 85 18.63 -11.23 -9.89
CA SER A 85 19.43 -11.38 -8.67
C SER A 85 18.78 -10.60 -7.53
N LEU A 86 17.87 -11.25 -6.79
CA LEU A 86 17.22 -10.70 -5.61
C LEU A 86 17.91 -11.18 -4.34
N SER A 87 18.12 -10.28 -3.40
CA SER A 87 18.49 -10.64 -2.03
C SER A 87 17.25 -10.68 -1.12
N THR A 88 17.36 -11.36 0.01
CA THR A 88 16.29 -11.38 1.03
C THR A 88 16.00 -10.00 1.61
N ALA A 89 16.97 -9.07 1.54
CA ALA A 89 16.81 -7.70 2.04
C ALA A 89 15.84 -6.86 1.20
N GLU A 90 15.57 -7.26 -0.05
CA GLU A 90 14.71 -6.51 -0.96
C GLU A 90 13.25 -6.43 -0.49
N SER A 91 12.81 -7.30 0.41
CA SER A 91 11.46 -7.32 0.96
C SER A 91 11.35 -6.82 2.40
N ASN A 92 12.46 -6.44 3.05
CA ASN A 92 12.44 -6.03 4.47
C ASN A 92 11.51 -4.84 4.73
N SER A 93 11.48 -3.88 3.82
CA SER A 93 10.63 -2.69 3.97
C SER A 93 9.16 -3.07 3.93
N GLU A 94 8.75 -3.97 3.05
CA GLU A 94 7.36 -4.40 2.90
C GLU A 94 6.86 -5.15 4.12
N TRP A 95 7.69 -6.00 4.74
CA TRP A 95 7.37 -6.63 6.02
C TRP A 95 7.17 -5.58 7.12
N ASN A 96 8.05 -4.57 7.20
CA ASN A 96 7.87 -3.47 8.15
C ASN A 96 6.60 -2.67 7.87
N TYR A 97 6.27 -2.40 6.60
CA TYR A 97 5.03 -1.69 6.27
C TYR A 97 3.80 -2.48 6.71
N ILE A 98 3.75 -3.79 6.48
CA ILE A 98 2.59 -4.61 6.86
C ILE A 98 2.46 -4.67 8.38
N TYR A 99 3.50 -5.14 9.09
CA TYR A 99 3.38 -5.51 10.50
C TYR A 99 3.62 -4.36 11.47
N VAL A 100 4.61 -3.51 11.20
CA VAL A 100 5.00 -2.43 12.10
C VAL A 100 4.20 -1.17 11.83
N ASN A 101 4.07 -0.76 10.57
CA ASN A 101 3.49 0.53 10.26
C ASN A 101 1.98 0.47 10.02
N ILE A 102 1.45 -0.58 9.37
CA ILE A 102 0.01 -0.68 9.10
C ILE A 102 -0.69 -1.39 10.25
N MET A 103 -0.38 -2.66 10.49
CA MET A 103 -1.07 -3.48 11.49
C MET A 103 -1.07 -2.82 12.88
N SER A 104 0.08 -2.34 13.37
CA SER A 104 0.14 -1.73 14.71
C SER A 104 -0.74 -0.49 14.81
N ASN A 105 -0.72 0.39 13.79
CA ASN A 105 -1.51 1.61 13.78
C ASN A 105 -3.01 1.32 13.64
N THR A 106 -3.39 0.41 12.75
CA THR A 106 -4.82 0.07 12.52
C THR A 106 -5.42 -0.64 13.72
N ARG A 107 -4.67 -1.55 14.36
CA ARG A 107 -5.11 -2.24 15.59
C ARG A 107 -5.14 -1.29 16.78
N HIS A 108 -4.22 -0.32 16.87
CA HIS A 108 -4.31 0.73 17.87
C HIS A 108 -5.64 1.49 17.74
N ILE A 109 -6.01 1.92 16.53
CA ILE A 109 -7.29 2.56 16.27
C ILE A 109 -8.47 1.65 16.64
N ALA A 110 -8.45 0.39 16.19
CA ALA A 110 -9.55 -0.55 16.43
C ALA A 110 -9.78 -0.83 17.93
N ASN A 111 -8.72 -0.80 18.75
CA ASN A 111 -8.78 -1.11 20.17
C ASN A 111 -9.07 0.10 21.07
N ASN A 112 -8.77 1.32 20.62
CA ASN A 112 -8.83 2.51 21.46
C ASN A 112 -9.85 3.54 20.99
N SER A 113 -10.20 3.57 19.69
CA SER A 113 -11.17 4.52 19.16
C SER A 113 -12.61 4.12 19.44
N THR A 114 -13.46 5.10 19.64
CA THR A 114 -14.92 4.93 19.66
C THR A 114 -15.60 5.44 18.39
N ASN A 115 -14.82 5.96 17.42
CA ASN A 115 -15.33 6.49 16.18
C ASN A 115 -15.47 5.38 15.13
N PRO A 116 -16.71 4.94 14.79
CA PRO A 116 -16.89 3.83 13.85
C PRO A 116 -16.42 4.17 12.43
N LEU A 117 -16.36 5.46 12.04
CA LEU A 117 -15.82 5.86 10.76
C LEU A 117 -14.31 5.57 10.69
N LEU A 118 -13.58 5.97 11.73
CA LEU A 118 -12.13 5.75 11.83
C LEU A 118 -11.80 4.25 11.92
N ILE A 119 -12.53 3.51 12.78
CA ILE A 119 -12.35 2.06 12.95
C ILE A 119 -12.60 1.31 11.63
N GLY A 120 -13.68 1.64 10.93
CA GLY A 120 -14.02 0.96 9.67
C GLY A 120 -12.97 1.19 8.58
N ILE A 121 -12.45 2.41 8.48
CA ILE A 121 -11.35 2.73 7.54
C ILE A 121 -10.08 1.97 7.92
N ALA A 122 -9.72 1.94 9.20
CA ALA A 122 -8.54 1.22 9.68
C ALA A 122 -8.60 -0.28 9.33
N LYS A 123 -9.75 -0.92 9.53
CA LYS A 123 -9.95 -2.34 9.16
C LYS A 123 -9.78 -2.59 7.67
N ILE A 124 -10.26 -1.67 6.81
CA ILE A 124 -10.09 -1.79 5.36
C ILE A 124 -8.61 -1.68 4.98
N ILE A 125 -7.87 -0.76 5.57
CA ILE A 125 -6.43 -0.60 5.32
C ILE A 125 -5.65 -1.83 5.79
N GLU A 126 -5.99 -2.40 6.95
CA GLU A 126 -5.37 -3.64 7.44
C GLU A 126 -5.65 -4.82 6.50
N GLY A 127 -6.91 -5.00 6.09
CA GLY A 127 -7.30 -6.03 5.13
C GLY A 127 -6.59 -5.87 3.78
N HIS A 128 -6.42 -4.62 3.30
CA HIS A 128 -5.63 -4.34 2.09
C HIS A 128 -4.18 -4.78 2.26
N ALA A 129 -3.54 -4.45 3.37
CA ALA A 129 -2.14 -4.77 3.62
C ALA A 129 -1.89 -6.28 3.68
N PHE A 130 -2.70 -7.03 4.43
CA PHE A 130 -2.55 -8.48 4.53
C PHE A 130 -2.87 -9.21 3.22
N GLY A 131 -3.92 -8.79 2.51
CA GLY A 131 -4.21 -9.34 1.19
C GLY A 131 -3.11 -9.05 0.16
N THR A 132 -2.49 -7.88 0.22
CA THR A 132 -1.30 -7.55 -0.58
C THR A 132 -0.11 -8.42 -0.17
N GLY A 133 0.13 -8.58 1.15
CA GLY A 133 1.19 -9.46 1.68
C GLY A 133 1.05 -10.90 1.19
N ALA A 134 -0.16 -11.45 1.28
CA ALA A 134 -0.45 -12.80 0.75
C ALA A 134 -0.21 -12.89 -0.77
N SER A 135 -0.51 -11.83 -1.52
CA SER A 135 -0.27 -11.80 -2.97
C SER A 135 1.21 -11.79 -3.32
N LEU A 136 2.04 -11.14 -2.50
CA LEU A 136 3.48 -10.97 -2.74
C LEU A 136 4.31 -12.16 -2.24
N PHE A 137 3.98 -12.67 -1.05
CA PHE A 137 4.83 -13.62 -0.32
C PHE A 137 4.23 -15.01 -0.17
N GLY A 138 2.96 -15.20 -0.48
CA GLY A 138 2.26 -16.46 -0.24
C GLY A 138 1.85 -16.60 1.23
N ASP A 139 2.37 -17.62 1.91
CA ASP A 139 2.11 -17.86 3.33
C ASP A 139 2.80 -16.78 4.16
N ILE A 140 2.08 -16.17 5.09
CA ILE A 140 2.59 -15.11 5.98
C ILE A 140 1.93 -15.21 7.36
N PRO A 141 2.55 -14.73 8.44
CA PRO A 141 1.90 -14.64 9.75
C PRO A 141 0.68 -13.73 9.70
N PHE A 142 -0.48 -14.22 10.13
CA PHE A 142 -1.71 -13.45 10.19
C PHE A 142 -2.48 -13.69 11.49
N SER A 143 -2.84 -14.94 11.79
CA SER A 143 -3.69 -15.29 12.93
C SER A 143 -3.07 -14.97 14.28
N GLU A 144 -1.76 -15.15 14.42
CA GLU A 144 -1.00 -14.88 15.64
C GLU A 144 -0.23 -13.56 15.58
N ALA A 145 -0.25 -12.88 14.43
CA ALA A 145 0.49 -11.63 14.24
C ALA A 145 0.04 -10.55 15.24
N GLY A 146 1.01 -9.91 15.90
CA GLY A 146 0.77 -8.88 16.91
C GLY A 146 0.35 -9.39 18.28
N ASN A 147 0.31 -10.70 18.52
CA ASN A 147 0.20 -11.26 19.86
C ASN A 147 1.57 -11.22 20.52
N LEU A 148 1.73 -10.35 21.53
CA LEU A 148 3.00 -10.14 22.23
C LEU A 148 3.44 -11.33 23.09
N GLU A 149 2.54 -12.27 23.36
CA GLU A 149 2.87 -13.51 24.10
C GLU A 149 3.49 -14.58 23.20
N ILE A 150 3.38 -14.43 21.87
CA ILE A 150 3.91 -15.35 20.86
C ILE A 150 5.14 -14.73 20.22
N SER A 151 6.31 -15.28 20.53
CA SER A 151 7.58 -14.79 19.98
C SER A 151 7.86 -15.25 18.55
N ASP A 152 7.24 -16.35 18.12
CA ASP A 152 7.43 -16.96 16.79
C ASP A 152 6.06 -17.34 16.20
N PRO A 153 5.33 -16.36 15.62
CA PRO A 153 4.01 -16.59 15.09
C PRO A 153 4.05 -17.52 13.88
N VAL A 154 3.05 -18.39 13.77
CA VAL A 154 2.93 -19.33 12.64
C VAL A 154 2.70 -18.58 11.32
N PHE A 155 3.17 -19.18 10.23
CA PHE A 155 2.82 -18.77 8.88
C PHE A 155 1.49 -19.41 8.51
N ASP A 156 0.46 -18.59 8.38
CA ASP A 156 -0.84 -19.03 7.87
C ASP A 156 -0.75 -19.24 6.35
N SER A 157 -1.53 -20.17 5.82
CA SER A 157 -1.55 -20.40 4.38
C SER A 157 -2.06 -19.17 3.62
N GLN A 158 -1.57 -18.95 2.41
CA GLN A 158 -2.00 -17.82 1.56
C GLN A 158 -3.53 -17.72 1.47
N ILE A 159 -4.21 -18.87 1.37
CA ILE A 159 -5.68 -18.94 1.27
C ILE A 159 -6.34 -18.48 2.56
N ASP A 160 -5.80 -18.87 3.71
CA ASP A 160 -6.33 -18.45 5.02
C ASP A 160 -6.07 -16.95 5.26
N VAL A 161 -4.91 -16.44 4.83
CA VAL A 161 -4.63 -14.99 4.89
C VAL A 161 -5.60 -14.21 4.00
N TYR A 162 -5.90 -14.67 2.77
CA TYR A 162 -6.93 -14.02 1.96
C TYR A 162 -8.31 -14.06 2.61
N ALA A 163 -8.68 -15.18 3.23
CA ALA A 163 -9.94 -15.27 3.95
C ALA A 163 -10.00 -14.27 5.11
N GLY A 164 -8.92 -14.16 5.89
CA GLY A 164 -8.79 -13.18 6.96
C GLY A 164 -8.81 -11.74 6.47
N ALA A 165 -8.10 -11.43 5.39
CA ALA A 165 -8.11 -10.10 4.77
C ALA A 165 -9.52 -9.72 4.29
N ILE A 166 -10.24 -10.65 3.66
CA ILE A 166 -11.62 -10.43 3.22
C ILE A 166 -12.55 -10.23 4.43
N ALA A 167 -12.35 -10.97 5.53
CA ALA A 167 -13.12 -10.78 6.76
C ALA A 167 -12.88 -9.38 7.36
N LEU A 168 -11.64 -8.88 7.38
CA LEU A 168 -11.34 -7.50 7.80
C LEU A 168 -12.05 -6.46 6.92
N LEU A 169 -12.09 -6.69 5.60
CA LEU A 169 -12.83 -5.81 4.68
C LEU A 169 -14.35 -5.84 4.97
N ASP A 170 -14.93 -7.01 5.27
CA ASP A 170 -16.34 -7.15 5.63
C ASP A 170 -16.67 -6.48 6.98
N GLU A 171 -15.80 -6.63 7.95
CA GLU A 171 -15.92 -5.92 9.23
C GLU A 171 -15.83 -4.40 9.04
N GLY A 172 -14.89 -3.93 8.20
CA GLY A 172 -14.77 -2.52 7.84
C GLY A 172 -16.04 -1.99 7.20
N ILE A 173 -16.60 -2.67 6.20
CA ILE A 173 -17.87 -2.33 5.55
C ILE A 173 -19.01 -2.28 6.56
N SER A 174 -19.14 -3.32 7.41
CA SER A 174 -20.16 -3.39 8.45
C SER A 174 -20.06 -2.22 9.43
N THR A 175 -18.86 -1.91 9.89
CA THR A 175 -18.60 -0.81 10.82
C THR A 175 -18.93 0.54 10.17
N LEU A 176 -18.52 0.76 8.92
CA LEU A 176 -18.85 2.00 8.18
C LEU A 176 -20.35 2.16 7.96
N ASN A 177 -21.10 1.08 7.79
CA ASN A 177 -22.56 1.16 7.65
C ASN A 177 -23.24 1.68 8.92
N THR A 178 -22.65 1.44 10.10
CA THR A 178 -23.16 2.00 11.38
C THR A 178 -22.70 3.44 11.62
N ALA A 179 -21.64 3.89 10.93
CA ALA A 179 -21.09 5.22 11.11
C ALA A 179 -22.03 6.30 10.57
N SER A 180 -22.12 7.42 11.27
CA SER A 180 -22.68 8.65 10.72
C SER A 180 -21.80 9.17 9.58
N ALA A 181 -22.39 9.96 8.68
CA ALA A 181 -21.57 10.70 7.72
C ALA A 181 -20.68 11.69 8.46
N GLY A 182 -19.43 11.74 8.06
CA GLY A 182 -18.40 12.58 8.70
C GLY A 182 -17.24 12.84 7.75
N SER A 183 -16.27 13.61 8.21
CA SER A 183 -15.02 13.85 7.52
C SER A 183 -13.85 13.57 8.47
N ILE A 184 -12.76 13.09 7.93
CA ILE A 184 -11.47 12.90 8.61
C ILE A 184 -10.44 13.59 7.72
N SER A 185 -9.99 14.76 8.11
CA SER A 185 -9.05 15.58 7.31
C SER A 185 -7.71 14.88 7.08
N GLU A 186 -7.33 14.03 8.01
CA GLU A 186 -6.12 13.22 8.01
C GLU A 186 -6.20 11.98 7.12
N ASP A 187 -7.39 11.61 6.63
CA ASP A 187 -7.55 10.55 5.64
C ASP A 187 -7.09 11.04 4.26
N ILE A 188 -5.90 10.57 3.85
CA ILE A 188 -5.21 11.01 2.63
C ILE A 188 -5.84 10.52 1.33
N TYR A 189 -6.79 9.58 1.39
CA TYR A 189 -7.43 9.02 0.21
C TYR A 189 -8.79 9.67 -0.10
N PHE A 190 -9.68 9.68 0.86
CA PHE A 190 -11.08 10.06 0.65
C PHE A 190 -11.62 11.10 1.63
N GLY A 191 -10.78 11.59 2.56
CA GLY A 191 -11.22 12.59 3.55
C GLY A 191 -12.32 12.10 4.49
N GLY A 192 -12.44 10.79 4.70
CA GLY A 192 -13.47 10.17 5.53
C GLY A 192 -14.80 9.87 4.80
N ASP A 193 -14.83 9.95 3.46
CA ASP A 193 -16.02 9.58 2.69
C ASP A 193 -16.28 8.06 2.79
N LYS A 194 -17.22 7.70 3.67
CA LYS A 194 -17.54 6.28 3.94
C LYS A 194 -18.05 5.53 2.71
N ALA A 195 -18.74 6.19 1.79
CA ALA A 195 -19.28 5.53 0.60
C ALA A 195 -18.14 5.11 -0.34
N LYS A 196 -17.14 5.98 -0.51
CA LYS A 196 -15.94 5.65 -1.28
C LYS A 196 -15.11 4.56 -0.61
N TRP A 197 -14.99 4.57 0.71
CA TRP A 197 -14.30 3.51 1.44
C TRP A 197 -14.98 2.16 1.33
N ILE A 198 -16.31 2.12 1.39
CA ILE A 198 -17.09 0.89 1.16
C ILE A 198 -16.87 0.38 -0.27
N ALA A 199 -16.91 1.24 -1.27
CA ALA A 199 -16.65 0.86 -2.66
C ALA A 199 -15.21 0.35 -2.84
N ALA A 200 -14.22 1.00 -2.21
CA ALA A 200 -12.83 0.53 -2.22
C ALA A 200 -12.69 -0.85 -1.57
N ALA A 201 -13.36 -1.09 -0.45
CA ALA A 201 -13.34 -2.40 0.21
C ALA A 201 -13.92 -3.51 -0.68
N TYR A 202 -15.02 -3.25 -1.39
CA TYR A 202 -15.56 -4.21 -2.35
C TYR A 202 -14.63 -4.45 -3.54
N THR A 203 -13.92 -3.42 -4.01
CA THR A 203 -12.89 -3.58 -5.06
C THR A 203 -11.76 -4.49 -4.59
N LEU A 204 -11.26 -4.29 -3.37
CA LEU A 204 -10.22 -5.13 -2.79
C LEU A 204 -10.69 -6.58 -2.58
N LYS A 205 -11.94 -6.78 -2.13
CA LYS A 205 -12.54 -8.12 -2.06
C LYS A 205 -12.58 -8.80 -3.42
N ALA A 206 -13.01 -8.07 -4.45
CA ALA A 206 -13.05 -8.61 -5.81
C ALA A 206 -11.66 -9.06 -6.26
N ARG A 207 -10.63 -8.25 -6.01
CA ARG A 207 -9.22 -8.57 -6.29
C ARG A 207 -8.77 -9.84 -5.57
N PHE A 208 -8.99 -9.94 -4.27
CA PHE A 208 -8.53 -11.10 -3.52
C PHE A 208 -9.29 -12.38 -3.89
N TYR A 209 -10.58 -12.31 -4.22
CA TYR A 209 -11.31 -13.44 -4.80
C TYR A 209 -10.77 -13.83 -6.18
N LEU A 210 -10.35 -12.85 -7.00
CA LEU A 210 -9.76 -13.10 -8.31
C LEU A 210 -8.43 -13.86 -8.17
N HIS A 211 -7.56 -13.43 -7.24
CA HIS A 211 -6.30 -14.13 -6.95
C HIS A 211 -6.53 -15.58 -6.50
N GLN A 212 -7.63 -15.86 -5.80
CA GLN A 212 -8.04 -17.21 -5.44
C GLN A 212 -8.75 -17.97 -6.58
N LYS A 213 -8.90 -17.36 -7.76
CA LYS A 213 -9.67 -17.89 -8.88
C LYS A 213 -11.16 -18.13 -8.56
N ASN A 214 -11.68 -17.47 -7.53
CA ASN A 214 -13.10 -17.49 -7.20
C ASN A 214 -13.83 -16.40 -7.99
N TYR A 215 -14.03 -16.66 -9.26
CA TYR A 215 -14.56 -15.67 -10.22
C TYR A 215 -15.99 -15.25 -9.91
N ALA A 216 -16.82 -16.13 -9.37
CA ALA A 216 -18.21 -15.81 -9.01
C ALA A 216 -18.27 -14.79 -7.88
N SER A 217 -17.50 -15.00 -6.81
CA SER A 217 -17.42 -14.05 -5.70
C SER A 217 -16.72 -12.75 -6.11
N ALA A 218 -15.69 -12.82 -6.97
CA ALA A 218 -15.04 -11.65 -7.52
C ALA A 218 -16.02 -10.77 -8.30
N PHE A 219 -16.81 -11.37 -9.18
CA PHE A 219 -17.84 -10.64 -9.94
C PHE A 219 -18.88 -9.98 -9.03
N THR A 220 -19.41 -10.73 -8.05
CA THR A 220 -20.40 -10.19 -7.12
C THR A 220 -19.86 -9.02 -6.29
N ALA A 221 -18.63 -9.12 -5.83
CA ALA A 221 -17.97 -8.03 -5.10
C ALA A 221 -17.76 -6.81 -5.99
N ALA A 222 -17.27 -7.01 -7.22
CA ALA A 222 -16.99 -5.95 -8.17
C ALA A 222 -18.21 -5.07 -8.51
N GLN A 223 -19.42 -5.63 -8.49
CA GLN A 223 -20.65 -4.88 -8.73
C GLN A 223 -20.92 -3.77 -7.71
N ASN A 224 -20.35 -3.89 -6.51
CA ASN A 224 -20.47 -2.90 -5.43
C ASN A 224 -19.22 -2.06 -5.25
N GLY A 225 -18.22 -2.26 -6.07
CA GLY A 225 -16.95 -1.57 -5.95
C GLY A 225 -16.91 -0.23 -6.69
N ILE A 226 -15.69 0.28 -6.86
CA ILE A 226 -15.43 1.55 -7.56
C ILE A 226 -15.88 1.43 -9.01
N SER A 227 -16.80 2.31 -9.43
CA SER A 227 -17.39 2.29 -10.78
C SER A 227 -17.00 3.49 -11.65
N SER A 228 -16.26 4.45 -11.12
CA SER A 228 -15.83 5.65 -11.85
C SER A 228 -14.52 6.20 -11.30
N ALA A 229 -13.77 6.92 -12.14
CA ALA A 229 -12.50 7.53 -11.78
C ALA A 229 -12.58 8.53 -10.59
N SER A 230 -13.76 9.09 -10.31
CA SER A 230 -13.95 9.96 -9.14
C SER A 230 -14.00 9.20 -7.81
N GLY A 231 -14.21 7.90 -7.86
CA GLY A 231 -14.19 6.99 -6.71
C GLY A 231 -12.85 6.31 -6.47
N ASP A 232 -11.85 6.55 -7.31
CA ASP A 232 -10.55 5.89 -7.19
C ASP A 232 -9.85 6.22 -5.88
N MET A 233 -9.22 5.21 -5.29
CA MET A 233 -8.35 5.35 -4.13
C MET A 233 -7.03 5.98 -4.57
N LYS A 234 -6.92 7.29 -4.48
CA LYS A 234 -5.76 8.08 -4.95
C LYS A 234 -5.02 8.71 -3.79
N TYR A 235 -3.71 8.64 -3.83
CA TYR A 235 -2.84 9.49 -3.03
C TYR A 235 -2.18 10.53 -3.94
N SER A 236 -2.31 11.80 -3.55
CA SER A 236 -1.68 12.93 -4.23
C SER A 236 -0.67 13.57 -3.30
N PRO A 237 0.63 13.21 -3.40
CA PRO A 237 1.64 13.83 -2.57
C PRO A 237 1.72 15.34 -2.85
N PRO A 238 1.96 16.18 -1.83
CA PRO A 238 1.95 17.64 -1.98
C PRO A 238 3.05 18.17 -2.91
N GLY A 239 4.09 17.39 -3.18
CA GLY A 239 5.08 17.68 -4.21
C GLY A 239 6.06 18.82 -3.88
N ALA A 240 6.11 19.29 -2.64
CA ALA A 240 7.00 20.37 -2.25
C ALA A 240 8.48 19.97 -2.42
N ALA A 241 9.25 20.83 -3.10
CA ALA A 241 10.68 20.61 -3.27
C ALA A 241 11.37 20.59 -1.90
N GLY A 242 12.14 19.54 -1.62
CA GLY A 242 12.89 19.39 -0.38
C GLY A 242 12.15 18.78 0.80
N SER A 243 10.83 18.56 0.71
CA SER A 243 10.04 18.00 1.82
C SER A 243 10.02 16.45 1.87
N GLY A 244 10.49 15.79 0.83
CA GLY A 244 10.33 14.33 0.70
C GLY A 244 8.94 13.87 0.26
N ASP A 245 7.95 14.76 0.27
CA ASP A 245 6.55 14.47 -0.05
C ASP A 245 6.31 14.49 -1.55
N ARG A 246 7.01 13.62 -2.27
CA ARG A 246 6.95 13.54 -3.72
C ARG A 246 6.41 12.20 -4.17
N ASN A 247 6.01 12.16 -5.42
CA ASN A 247 5.71 10.92 -6.11
C ASN A 247 6.85 9.90 -5.92
N LEU A 248 6.53 8.67 -5.48
CA LEU A 248 7.53 7.65 -5.14
C LEU A 248 8.36 7.22 -6.36
N PHE A 249 7.76 7.17 -7.55
CA PHE A 249 8.50 6.89 -8.77
C PHE A 249 9.43 8.05 -9.11
N TRP A 250 8.94 9.29 -9.06
CA TRP A 250 9.78 10.47 -9.32
C TRP A 250 10.97 10.54 -8.35
N THR A 251 10.74 10.28 -7.06
CA THR A 251 11.80 10.31 -6.04
C THR A 251 12.94 9.35 -6.37
N ILE A 252 12.63 8.22 -6.98
CA ILE A 252 13.61 7.21 -7.36
C ILE A 252 14.16 7.47 -8.76
N LEU A 253 13.28 7.59 -9.76
CA LEU A 253 13.69 7.65 -11.16
C LEU A 253 14.40 8.96 -11.52
N GLU A 254 13.99 10.07 -10.93
CA GLU A 254 14.56 11.39 -11.19
C GLU A 254 15.44 11.89 -10.03
N GLY A 255 15.21 11.39 -8.82
CA GLY A 255 15.92 11.83 -7.62
C GLY A 255 17.14 10.97 -7.30
N SER A 256 16.93 10.01 -6.39
CA SER A 256 18.04 9.29 -5.75
C SER A 256 18.69 8.21 -6.63
N ARG A 257 18.00 7.74 -7.66
CA ARG A 257 18.45 6.66 -8.57
C ARG A 257 18.29 7.05 -10.03
N SER A 258 18.44 8.33 -10.34
CA SER A 258 18.38 8.80 -11.72
C SER A 258 19.41 8.06 -12.59
N GLY A 259 18.94 7.48 -13.70
CA GLY A 259 19.73 6.66 -14.60
C GLY A 259 19.95 5.21 -14.18
N ASP A 260 19.52 4.79 -12.97
CA ASP A 260 19.62 3.39 -12.55
C ASP A 260 18.46 2.53 -13.08
N ILE A 261 17.27 3.10 -13.19
CA ILE A 261 16.03 2.42 -13.60
C ILE A 261 15.16 3.36 -14.44
N GLY A 262 14.43 2.82 -15.39
CA GLY A 262 13.48 3.58 -16.20
C GLY A 262 13.41 3.10 -17.65
N ASN A 263 13.19 4.05 -18.55
CA ASN A 263 13.33 3.89 -19.99
C ASN A 263 14.22 5.04 -20.50
N SER A 264 15.25 4.76 -21.25
CA SER A 264 16.20 5.78 -21.71
C SER A 264 16.81 5.40 -23.06
N ASP A 265 17.71 6.24 -23.56
CA ASP A 265 18.57 5.97 -24.72
C ASP A 265 19.48 4.74 -24.54
N GLN A 266 19.71 4.28 -23.32
CA GLN A 266 20.43 3.03 -23.06
C GLN A 266 19.62 1.78 -23.41
N GLY A 267 18.30 1.90 -23.60
CA GLY A 267 17.40 0.85 -23.99
C GLY A 267 15.95 1.18 -23.65
N GLU A 268 15.05 0.81 -24.53
CA GLU A 268 13.61 0.93 -24.30
C GLU A 268 13.07 -0.36 -23.71
N SER A 269 12.18 -0.24 -22.70
CA SER A 269 11.47 -1.38 -22.14
C SER A 269 10.58 -2.06 -23.17
N TYR A 270 10.19 -3.29 -22.88
CA TYR A 270 9.33 -4.07 -23.75
C TYR A 270 7.99 -3.35 -24.03
N LEU A 271 7.43 -2.68 -23.04
CA LEU A 271 6.23 -1.86 -23.18
C LEU A 271 6.44 -0.78 -24.25
N ILE A 272 7.51 -0.02 -24.17
CA ILE A 272 7.75 1.08 -25.10
C ILE A 272 7.97 0.55 -26.52
N GLN A 273 8.72 -0.53 -26.67
CA GLN A 273 8.93 -1.19 -27.96
C GLN A 273 7.62 -1.65 -28.61
N MET A 274 6.68 -2.20 -27.81
CA MET A 274 5.36 -2.61 -28.33
C MET A 274 4.50 -1.42 -28.77
N LEU A 275 4.68 -0.25 -28.17
CA LEU A 275 3.92 0.96 -28.49
C LEU A 275 4.54 1.75 -29.66
N ASP A 276 5.79 1.47 -30.05
CA ASP A 276 6.48 2.16 -31.13
C ASP A 276 6.17 1.54 -32.49
N ALA A 277 5.49 2.29 -33.36
CA ALA A 277 5.12 1.80 -34.68
C ALA A 277 6.33 1.40 -35.57
N SER A 278 7.51 1.93 -35.31
CA SER A 278 8.74 1.60 -36.03
C SER A 278 9.45 0.34 -35.55
N ASN A 279 9.04 -0.17 -34.37
CA ASN A 279 9.67 -1.33 -33.78
C ASN A 279 9.06 -2.64 -34.28
N ALA A 280 9.89 -3.68 -34.42
CA ALA A 280 9.46 -5.01 -34.85
C ALA A 280 8.48 -5.69 -33.85
N LEU A 281 8.49 -5.27 -32.60
CA LEU A 281 7.57 -5.74 -31.56
C LEU A 281 6.26 -4.96 -31.51
N SER A 282 6.08 -3.97 -32.39
CA SER A 282 4.89 -3.13 -32.42
C SER A 282 3.60 -3.94 -32.47
N ARG A 283 2.64 -3.55 -31.64
CA ARG A 283 1.29 -4.12 -31.65
C ARG A 283 0.33 -3.44 -32.61
N ASN A 284 0.82 -2.43 -33.37
CA ASN A 284 0.00 -1.74 -34.38
C ASN A 284 -0.40 -2.69 -35.48
N ASN A 285 -1.67 -2.64 -35.88
CA ASN A 285 -2.24 -3.43 -36.97
C ASN A 285 -3.46 -2.71 -37.56
N SER A 286 -4.15 -3.33 -38.53
CA SER A 286 -5.33 -2.73 -39.17
C SER A 286 -6.51 -2.45 -38.23
N LYS A 287 -6.52 -3.02 -36.98
CA LYS A 287 -7.58 -2.85 -35.99
C LYS A 287 -7.19 -1.98 -34.81
N THR A 288 -5.89 -1.87 -34.52
CA THR A 288 -5.36 -1.14 -33.38
C THR A 288 -4.19 -0.26 -33.77
N ASP A 289 -4.23 0.99 -33.34
CA ASP A 289 -3.11 1.92 -33.37
C ASP A 289 -2.73 2.29 -31.94
N GLU A 290 -1.61 1.78 -31.49
CA GLU A 290 -1.09 2.01 -30.13
C GLU A 290 -0.14 3.22 -30.08
N THR A 291 0.17 3.85 -31.21
CA THR A 291 1.13 4.97 -31.29
C THR A 291 0.75 6.12 -30.35
N ALA A 292 -0.55 6.43 -30.27
CA ALA A 292 -1.06 7.49 -29.38
C ALA A 292 -0.78 7.21 -27.91
N ARG A 293 -0.65 5.95 -27.52
CA ARG A 293 -0.35 5.56 -26.14
C ARG A 293 1.11 5.78 -25.78
N LYS A 294 2.03 5.68 -26.75
CA LYS A 294 3.45 5.95 -26.50
C LYS A 294 3.61 7.35 -25.90
N GLY A 295 3.00 8.38 -26.50
CA GLY A 295 3.05 9.76 -26.00
C GLY A 295 2.34 9.98 -24.66
N PHE A 296 1.48 9.05 -24.24
CA PHE A 296 0.85 9.09 -22.93
C PHE A 296 1.76 8.55 -21.82
N TYR A 297 2.53 7.50 -22.13
CA TYR A 297 3.41 6.84 -21.15
C TYR A 297 4.84 7.40 -21.17
N THR A 298 5.24 8.09 -22.20
CA THR A 298 6.61 8.59 -22.37
C THR A 298 6.61 10.09 -22.59
N ILE A 299 7.60 10.77 -22.04
CA ILE A 299 7.90 12.15 -22.40
C ILE A 299 9.14 12.14 -23.27
N ASP A 300 9.09 12.90 -24.34
CA ASP A 300 10.27 13.30 -25.07
C ASP A 300 10.91 14.45 -24.29
N SER A 301 12.07 14.21 -23.66
CA SER A 301 12.83 15.28 -23.05
C SER A 301 13.34 16.19 -24.16
N SER A 302 12.59 17.23 -24.46
CA SER A 302 12.86 18.20 -25.49
C SER A 302 14.25 18.81 -25.34
N GLY A 303 15.17 18.44 -26.19
CA GLY A 303 16.49 19.06 -26.31
C GLY A 303 17.69 18.14 -26.37
N GLY A 304 17.53 16.86 -26.26
CA GLY A 304 18.61 15.89 -26.40
C GLY A 304 18.02 14.52 -26.70
N THR A 305 18.63 13.84 -27.57
CA THR A 305 18.43 12.50 -28.09
C THR A 305 18.08 11.36 -27.10
N ALA A 306 17.52 11.65 -25.95
CA ALA A 306 17.13 10.67 -24.98
C ALA A 306 15.60 10.60 -24.88
N ASN A 307 15.00 9.58 -25.47
CA ASN A 307 13.69 9.10 -25.07
C ASN A 307 13.79 8.59 -23.64
N THR A 308 13.82 9.48 -22.68
CA THR A 308 13.61 9.08 -21.31
C THR A 308 12.13 8.73 -21.19
N GLY A 309 11.80 7.46 -21.43
CA GLY A 309 10.48 6.92 -21.20
C GLY A 309 10.18 6.88 -19.73
N ILE A 310 10.15 8.07 -19.13
CA ILE A 310 9.67 8.27 -17.78
C ILE A 310 8.19 8.52 -17.91
N ILE A 311 7.42 7.85 -17.09
CA ILE A 311 6.07 8.28 -16.80
C ILE A 311 6.22 9.61 -16.03
N GLU A 312 6.55 10.67 -16.73
CA GLU A 312 6.35 12.00 -16.19
C GLU A 312 4.85 12.26 -16.26
N GLN A 313 4.22 12.09 -15.14
CA GLN A 313 3.02 12.85 -14.94
C GLN A 313 3.45 14.30 -14.81
N THR A 314 3.09 15.10 -15.79
CA THR A 314 3.33 16.54 -15.87
C THR A 314 2.73 17.34 -14.71
N GLN A 315 2.18 16.65 -13.73
CA GLN A 315 1.73 17.17 -12.46
C GLN A 315 2.32 16.32 -11.34
N PRO A 316 3.07 16.87 -10.42
CA PRO A 316 3.66 16.13 -9.29
C PRO A 316 2.63 15.54 -8.31
N GLN A 317 1.35 15.63 -8.62
CA GLN A 317 0.27 15.43 -7.69
C GLN A 317 -0.54 14.13 -7.85
N ASN A 318 -0.42 13.38 -8.94
CA ASN A 318 -1.31 12.25 -9.17
C ASN A 318 -0.54 10.95 -9.30
N MET A 319 -0.37 10.23 -8.21
CA MET A 319 0.08 8.86 -8.28
C MET A 319 -0.73 7.93 -7.42
N VAL A 320 -0.92 6.77 -7.98
CA VAL A 320 -1.64 5.61 -7.46
C VAL A 320 -3.15 5.71 -7.59
N THR A 321 -3.59 5.24 -8.72
CA THR A 321 -4.99 4.94 -8.93
C THR A 321 -5.16 3.42 -8.92
N PHE A 322 -5.97 2.92 -8.01
CA PHE A 322 -6.35 1.51 -8.00
C PHE A 322 -7.61 1.34 -8.85
N PHE A 323 -7.44 0.84 -10.08
CA PHE A 323 -8.54 0.53 -10.98
C PHE A 323 -8.68 -0.97 -11.15
N GLU A 324 -9.58 -1.60 -10.48
CA GLU A 324 -9.79 -3.03 -10.68
C GLU A 324 -11.23 -3.42 -10.97
N ASN A 325 -12.19 -2.60 -10.60
CA ASN A 325 -13.58 -3.02 -10.62
C ASN A 325 -14.21 -3.12 -11.99
N GLN A 326 -13.94 -2.16 -12.84
CA GLN A 326 -14.56 -2.14 -14.17
C GLN A 326 -14.06 -3.31 -15.02
N LEU A 327 -12.80 -3.66 -14.86
CA LEU A 327 -12.17 -4.84 -15.44
C LEU A 327 -12.85 -6.15 -15.05
N ILE A 328 -13.07 -6.31 -13.74
CA ILE A 328 -13.67 -7.54 -13.21
C ILE A 328 -15.12 -7.66 -13.67
N SER A 329 -15.91 -6.59 -13.64
CA SER A 329 -17.31 -6.62 -14.03
C SER A 329 -17.52 -6.87 -15.53
N GLU A 330 -16.75 -6.25 -16.39
CA GLU A 330 -16.85 -6.43 -17.85
C GLU A 330 -16.31 -7.78 -18.32
N HIS A 331 -15.21 -8.26 -17.75
CA HIS A 331 -14.60 -9.54 -18.14
C HIS A 331 -15.44 -10.74 -17.70
N LEU A 332 -16.00 -10.71 -16.51
CA LEU A 332 -16.85 -11.78 -16.02
C LEU A 332 -18.22 -11.81 -16.69
N SER A 333 -18.71 -10.69 -17.23
CA SER A 333 -19.96 -10.66 -17.98
C SER A 333 -19.86 -11.29 -19.38
N GLN A 334 -18.65 -11.38 -19.96
CA GLN A 334 -18.43 -11.83 -21.33
C GLN A 334 -17.92 -13.27 -21.48
N THR A 335 -18.06 -14.14 -20.54
CA THR A 335 -17.85 -15.63 -20.59
C THR A 335 -16.74 -16.16 -21.52
N ARG A 336 -15.71 -15.40 -21.83
CA ARG A 336 -14.53 -15.86 -22.57
C ARG A 336 -13.27 -15.33 -21.92
N ILE A 337 -12.80 -16.08 -20.97
CA ILE A 337 -11.62 -15.77 -20.20
C ILE A 337 -10.44 -16.54 -20.76
N LEU A 338 -9.49 -15.83 -21.29
CA LEU A 338 -8.10 -16.25 -21.29
C LEU A 338 -7.38 -15.31 -20.33
N ILE A 339 -7.20 -15.75 -19.10
CA ILE A 339 -6.29 -15.10 -18.15
C ILE A 339 -5.06 -15.97 -18.04
N PRO A 340 -3.94 -15.57 -18.61
CA PRO A 340 -2.67 -16.01 -18.10
C PRO A 340 -2.16 -14.95 -17.12
N LEU A 341 -2.09 -15.34 -15.85
CA LEU A 341 -1.06 -14.90 -14.90
C LEU A 341 -0.86 -13.38 -14.73
N LEU A 342 -1.57 -12.80 -13.80
CA LEU A 342 -1.10 -11.60 -13.14
C LEU A 342 -0.86 -11.88 -11.65
N ASN A 343 0.28 -12.49 -11.40
CA ASN A 343 0.91 -12.52 -10.08
C ASN A 343 1.81 -11.31 -9.89
N THR A 344 1.38 -10.15 -10.36
CA THR A 344 2.11 -8.91 -10.12
C THR A 344 1.12 -7.84 -9.72
N THR A 345 1.32 -7.29 -8.56
CA THR A 345 0.75 -6.03 -8.10
C THR A 345 1.23 -4.91 -9.01
N CYS A 346 0.84 -4.93 -10.26
CA CYS A 346 1.15 -3.88 -11.19
C CYS A 346 0.02 -2.88 -11.20
N SER A 347 0.35 -1.63 -10.97
CA SER A 347 -0.52 -0.50 -11.17
C SER A 347 -0.88 -0.43 -12.66
N LEU A 348 -2.00 -1.00 -13.02
CA LEU A 348 -2.57 -0.81 -14.35
C LEU A 348 -3.12 0.62 -14.41
N ILE A 349 -2.50 1.46 -15.22
CA ILE A 349 -3.00 2.80 -15.50
C ILE A 349 -4.07 2.67 -16.58
N PHE A 350 -5.31 2.99 -16.25
CA PHE A 350 -6.40 3.04 -17.19
C PHE A 350 -6.75 4.49 -17.54
N SER A 351 -6.84 4.76 -18.81
CA SER A 351 -7.46 5.97 -19.32
C SER A 351 -8.94 5.67 -19.61
N SER A 352 -9.86 6.35 -18.94
CA SER A 352 -11.26 6.33 -19.31
C SER A 352 -11.45 7.25 -20.52
N ASP A 353 -11.46 6.71 -21.72
CA ASP A 353 -11.95 7.43 -22.87
C ASP A 353 -13.49 7.44 -22.85
N LYS A 354 -14.10 8.58 -23.22
CA LYS A 354 -15.54 8.89 -23.11
C LYS A 354 -16.50 7.98 -23.92
N LYS A 355 -16.06 6.82 -24.33
CA LYS A 355 -16.87 5.81 -25.01
C LYS A 355 -16.63 4.44 -24.36
N ASN A 356 -17.25 4.18 -23.25
CA ASN A 356 -17.58 2.85 -22.68
C ASN A 356 -16.80 1.62 -23.21
N THR A 357 -15.51 1.74 -23.48
CA THR A 357 -14.69 0.61 -23.91
C THR A 357 -13.44 0.59 -23.07
N LEU A 358 -13.51 -0.15 -21.99
CA LEU A 358 -12.34 -0.50 -21.21
C LEU A 358 -11.50 -1.45 -22.06
N ARG A 359 -10.28 -1.09 -22.33
CA ARG A 359 -9.32 -2.00 -22.97
C ARG A 359 -8.30 -2.39 -21.93
N ILE A 360 -8.28 -3.68 -21.61
CA ILE A 360 -7.19 -4.31 -20.89
C ILE A 360 -6.00 -4.29 -21.82
N ILE A 361 -4.88 -3.80 -21.36
CA ILE A 361 -3.59 -4.09 -21.98
C ILE A 361 -3.14 -5.38 -21.31
N ASP A 362 -3.41 -6.52 -21.96
CA ASP A 362 -2.71 -7.76 -21.68
C ASP A 362 -1.26 -7.53 -22.14
N LEU A 363 -0.36 -7.39 -21.18
CA LEU A 363 1.08 -7.44 -21.38
C LEU A 363 1.58 -8.87 -21.33
#